data_d60d5bd81216c6df2ef951d55a0bde0c
#
_entry.id   d60d5bd81216c6df2ef951d55a0bde0c
#
_cell.length_a   1.000
_cell.length_b   1.000
_cell.length_c   1.000
_cell.angle_alpha   90.00
_cell.angle_beta   90.00
_cell.angle_gamma   90.00
#
_symmetry.space_group_name_H-M   'P 1'
#
loop_
_entity.id
_entity.type
_entity.pdbx_description
1 polymer ?
#
loop_
_entity_poly.entity_id
_entity_poly.type
_entity_poly.pdbx_seq_one_letter_code
_entity_poly.pdbx_strand_id
1 'polypeptide(L)'
;IDYVRNLADNNIGVNFDGWYGWQCWDLVAKVIYEATGKVVNGNAINLPESAEAQGLNVIQEGPGVIAKAGDIFVMDVPGSPYGHTGVVIEDSDGYTLKTIEQNVDGNWDYLENGGPARYRTRSYANMVAFIRPDYAASSETVQRPSGWIEDEKGWWYRNDDGSYPKSKWKKINGSYFRFDDNGYALENTWYQDAEGLWYWLKPGGFMAVGWQNIDGKWYFFNNVGEMVTGWIQYFDKWYYCTN
;
A
#
# COMPACT_ATOMS: atom_id res chain seq x y z
N ILE A 1 -3.90 -11.54 -8.19
CA ILE A 1 -4.79 -10.79 -9.10
C ILE A 1 -6.01 -10.26 -8.35
N ASP A 2 -6.73 -11.08 -7.59
CA ASP A 2 -7.98 -10.68 -6.93
C ASP A 2 -7.78 -9.50 -5.95
N TYR A 3 -6.64 -9.48 -5.26
CA TYR A 3 -6.27 -8.35 -4.40
C TYR A 3 -6.25 -7.01 -5.16
N VAL A 4 -5.54 -6.94 -6.30
CA VAL A 4 -5.45 -5.68 -7.05
C VAL A 4 -6.77 -5.32 -7.74
N ARG A 5 -7.57 -6.31 -8.13
CA ARG A 5 -8.95 -6.08 -8.63
C ARG A 5 -9.83 -5.47 -7.55
N ASN A 6 -9.78 -6.00 -6.33
CA ASN A 6 -10.52 -5.44 -5.19
C ASN A 6 -10.16 -3.98 -4.93
N LEU A 7 -8.88 -3.61 -5.02
CA LEU A 7 -8.47 -2.20 -4.91
C LEU A 7 -9.11 -1.31 -5.98
N ALA A 8 -9.04 -1.75 -7.25
CA ALA A 8 -9.58 -0.98 -8.37
C ALA A 8 -11.12 -0.86 -8.31
N ASP A 9 -11.80 -1.94 -7.96
CA ASP A 9 -13.27 -2.01 -7.85
C ASP A 9 -13.80 -1.10 -6.73
N ASN A 10 -13.04 -0.95 -5.65
CA ASN A 10 -13.39 -0.10 -4.51
C ASN A 10 -12.78 1.30 -4.55
N ASN A 11 -12.08 1.67 -5.63
CA ASN A 11 -11.48 2.98 -5.79
C ASN A 11 -10.50 3.35 -4.66
N ILE A 12 -9.73 2.39 -4.20
CA ILE A 12 -8.71 2.54 -3.16
C ILE A 12 -7.32 2.22 -3.71
N GLY A 13 -6.29 2.59 -2.97
CA GLY A 13 -4.91 2.35 -3.32
C GLY A 13 -4.11 1.81 -2.15
N VAL A 14 -2.85 1.54 -2.41
CA VAL A 14 -1.85 1.07 -1.44
C VAL A 14 -0.82 2.17 -1.23
N ASN A 15 -0.45 2.41 0.01
CA ASN A 15 0.74 3.14 0.40
C ASN A 15 1.61 2.16 1.21
N PHE A 16 2.47 1.43 0.53
CA PHE A 16 3.21 0.32 1.09
C PHE A 16 4.37 0.78 1.98
N ASP A 17 5.07 1.82 1.59
CA ASP A 17 6.20 2.37 2.35
C ASP A 17 5.82 3.49 3.34
N GLY A 18 4.60 4.01 3.23
CA GLY A 18 4.09 5.10 4.06
C GLY A 18 4.47 6.50 3.58
N TRP A 19 5.09 6.63 2.39
CA TRP A 19 5.53 7.89 1.80
C TRP A 19 4.75 8.22 0.52
N TYR A 20 4.54 9.49 0.25
CA TYR A 20 3.97 10.00 -1.00
C TYR A 20 2.60 9.43 -1.40
N GLY A 21 1.83 8.89 -0.45
CA GLY A 21 0.47 8.40 -0.70
C GLY A 21 0.41 7.14 -1.57
N TRP A 22 -0.47 7.10 -2.55
CA TRP A 22 -0.74 5.92 -3.39
C TRP A 22 0.04 5.95 -4.70
N GLN A 23 1.31 5.62 -4.66
CA GLN A 23 2.18 5.61 -5.85
C GLN A 23 2.09 4.28 -6.63
N CYS A 24 2.46 4.32 -7.89
CA CYS A 24 2.48 3.12 -8.75
C CYS A 24 3.44 2.06 -8.20
N TRP A 25 4.55 2.49 -7.62
CA TRP A 25 5.54 1.63 -6.98
C TRP A 25 4.96 0.88 -5.77
N ASP A 26 4.16 1.54 -4.93
CA ASP A 26 3.57 0.94 -3.73
C ASP A 26 2.70 -0.28 -4.04
N LEU A 27 1.89 -0.17 -5.10
CA LEU A 27 1.05 -1.27 -5.54
C LEU A 27 1.87 -2.51 -5.87
N VAL A 28 2.91 -2.34 -6.69
CA VAL A 28 3.70 -3.47 -7.15
C VAL A 28 4.67 -3.98 -6.10
N ALA A 29 5.23 -3.11 -5.26
CA ALA A 29 6.06 -3.50 -4.13
C ALA A 29 5.26 -4.35 -3.14
N LYS A 30 4.01 -3.97 -2.86
CA LYS A 30 3.08 -4.77 -2.05
C LYS A 30 2.82 -6.14 -2.69
N VAL A 31 2.52 -6.19 -3.98
CA VAL A 31 2.25 -7.46 -4.69
C VAL A 31 3.47 -8.37 -4.69
N ILE A 32 4.66 -7.84 -4.97
CA ILE A 32 5.90 -8.61 -4.93
C ILE A 32 6.17 -9.14 -3.52
N TYR A 33 6.02 -8.28 -2.50
CA TYR A 33 6.23 -8.68 -1.11
C TYR A 33 5.29 -9.78 -0.67
N GLU A 34 4.00 -9.68 -0.95
CA GLU A 34 3.01 -10.70 -0.61
C GLU A 34 3.25 -12.03 -1.35
N ALA A 35 3.71 -11.95 -2.59
CA ALA A 35 3.98 -13.14 -3.39
C ALA A 35 5.29 -13.86 -3.01
N THR A 36 6.31 -13.12 -2.56
CA THR A 36 7.68 -13.65 -2.48
C THR A 36 8.40 -13.37 -1.17
N GLY A 37 7.87 -12.49 -0.31
CA GLY A 37 8.55 -11.98 0.89
C GLY A 37 9.73 -11.03 0.59
N LYS A 38 9.96 -10.68 -0.67
CA LYS A 38 11.11 -9.87 -1.10
C LYS A 38 10.73 -8.40 -1.17
N VAL A 39 11.67 -7.53 -0.82
CA VAL A 39 11.50 -6.06 -0.85
C VAL A 39 12.29 -5.48 -2.02
N VAL A 40 11.58 -4.80 -2.90
CA VAL A 40 12.18 -4.03 -4.01
C VAL A 40 12.31 -2.56 -3.63
N ASN A 41 13.24 -1.83 -4.25
CA ASN A 41 13.55 -0.44 -3.92
C ASN A 41 13.71 0.41 -5.18
N GLY A 42 13.75 1.73 -4.99
CA GLY A 42 13.95 2.73 -6.04
C GLY A 42 12.64 3.18 -6.69
N ASN A 43 12.76 3.90 -7.80
CA ASN A 43 11.62 4.31 -8.61
C ASN A 43 11.13 3.16 -9.51
N ALA A 44 9.98 3.32 -10.14
CA ALA A 44 9.44 2.30 -11.04
C ALA A 44 10.45 1.85 -12.11
N ILE A 45 11.20 2.78 -12.70
CA ILE A 45 12.21 2.48 -13.73
C ILE A 45 13.39 1.65 -13.20
N ASN A 46 13.66 1.67 -11.89
CA ASN A 46 14.74 0.92 -11.25
C ASN A 46 14.30 -0.46 -10.74
N LEU A 47 13.01 -0.76 -10.83
CA LEU A 47 12.46 -2.04 -10.34
C LEU A 47 13.12 -3.28 -10.95
N PRO A 48 13.46 -3.33 -12.26
CA PRO A 48 14.11 -4.50 -12.83
C PRO A 48 15.43 -4.83 -12.14
N GLU A 49 16.33 -3.86 -11.98
CA GLU A 49 17.60 -4.03 -11.29
C GLU A 49 17.42 -4.44 -9.82
N SER A 50 16.50 -3.78 -9.11
CA SER A 50 16.18 -4.12 -7.72
C SER A 50 15.61 -5.52 -7.59
N ALA A 51 14.75 -5.95 -8.51
CA ALA A 51 14.15 -7.28 -8.55
C ALA A 51 15.20 -8.37 -8.84
N GLU A 52 16.09 -8.14 -9.81
CA GLU A 52 17.21 -9.04 -10.11
C GLU A 52 18.13 -9.22 -8.91
N ALA A 53 18.46 -8.14 -8.20
CA ALA A 53 19.27 -8.19 -6.99
C ALA A 53 18.62 -9.01 -5.86
N GLN A 54 17.30 -9.13 -5.85
CA GLN A 54 16.53 -9.98 -4.95
C GLN A 54 16.32 -11.41 -5.51
N GLY A 55 16.87 -11.72 -6.70
CA GLY A 55 16.71 -13.02 -7.35
C GLY A 55 15.29 -13.27 -7.84
N LEU A 56 14.55 -12.22 -8.22
CA LEU A 56 13.29 -12.35 -8.94
C LEU A 56 13.54 -12.55 -10.43
N ASN A 57 12.62 -13.22 -11.10
CA ASN A 57 12.68 -13.42 -12.54
C ASN A 57 12.29 -12.11 -13.26
N VAL A 58 13.26 -11.52 -13.96
CA VAL A 58 13.08 -10.31 -14.77
C VAL A 58 13.21 -10.69 -16.24
N ILE A 59 12.22 -10.30 -17.04
CA ILE A 59 12.14 -10.56 -18.47
C ILE A 59 12.26 -9.20 -19.17
N GLN A 60 13.39 -8.97 -19.81
CA GLN A 60 13.58 -7.74 -20.58
C GLN A 60 12.62 -7.73 -21.78
N GLU A 61 12.01 -6.56 -22.04
CA GLU A 61 11.13 -6.43 -23.20
C GLU A 61 11.88 -6.65 -24.51
N GLY A 62 11.26 -7.35 -25.43
CA GLY A 62 11.84 -7.66 -26.73
C GLY A 62 10.93 -8.48 -27.61
N PRO A 63 11.35 -8.77 -28.85
CA PRO A 63 10.55 -9.54 -29.80
C PRO A 63 10.11 -10.90 -29.24
N GLY A 64 8.80 -11.16 -29.25
CA GLY A 64 8.22 -12.43 -28.78
C GLY A 64 7.99 -12.53 -27.27
N VAL A 65 8.29 -11.50 -26.50
CA VAL A 65 7.92 -11.44 -25.09
C VAL A 65 6.41 -11.25 -24.96
N ILE A 66 5.78 -12.17 -24.22
CA ILE A 66 4.34 -12.14 -23.94
C ILE A 66 4.16 -12.09 -22.43
N ALA A 67 3.59 -10.99 -21.96
CA ALA A 67 3.27 -10.82 -20.56
C ALA A 67 2.16 -11.77 -20.11
N LYS A 68 2.27 -12.25 -18.89
CA LYS A 68 1.32 -13.14 -18.24
C LYS A 68 0.57 -12.46 -17.12
N ALA A 69 -0.59 -12.96 -16.81
CA ALA A 69 -1.34 -12.54 -15.63
C ALA A 69 -0.47 -12.71 -14.37
N GLY A 70 -0.36 -11.65 -13.60
CA GLY A 70 0.53 -11.55 -12.43
C GLY A 70 1.89 -10.90 -12.70
N ASP A 71 2.30 -10.73 -13.94
CA ASP A 71 3.53 -9.98 -14.22
C ASP A 71 3.40 -8.52 -13.75
N ILE A 72 4.49 -7.99 -13.25
CA ILE A 72 4.66 -6.57 -12.98
C ILE A 72 5.34 -5.95 -14.19
N PHE A 73 4.67 -5.09 -14.91
CA PHE A 73 5.30 -4.36 -16.00
C PHE A 73 6.08 -3.16 -15.49
N VAL A 74 7.15 -2.82 -16.16
CA VAL A 74 7.91 -1.59 -15.98
C VAL A 74 8.00 -0.88 -17.31
N MET A 75 7.67 0.41 -17.33
CA MET A 75 7.75 1.22 -18.55
C MET A 75 8.49 2.53 -18.29
N ASP A 76 9.18 2.98 -19.34
CA ASP A 76 9.70 4.33 -19.44
C ASP A 76 8.53 5.31 -19.71
N VAL A 77 8.59 6.46 -19.07
CA VAL A 77 7.62 7.55 -19.29
C VAL A 77 8.40 8.75 -19.86
N PRO A 78 8.26 9.06 -21.13
CA PRO A 78 8.99 10.15 -21.76
C PRO A 78 8.86 11.46 -20.98
N GLY A 79 10.00 12.03 -20.58
CA GLY A 79 10.06 13.25 -19.78
C GLY A 79 9.93 13.07 -18.27
N SER A 80 9.78 11.86 -17.77
CA SER A 80 9.79 11.53 -16.33
C SER A 80 10.98 10.64 -15.98
N PRO A 81 11.77 10.97 -14.97
CA PRO A 81 12.87 10.11 -14.53
C PRO A 81 12.42 8.91 -13.68
N TYR A 82 11.15 8.84 -13.34
CA TYR A 82 10.61 7.85 -12.38
C TYR A 82 10.12 6.58 -13.05
N GLY A 83 9.73 6.64 -14.35
CA GLY A 83 9.04 5.56 -15.02
C GLY A 83 7.62 5.33 -14.48
N HIS A 84 7.02 4.22 -14.87
CA HIS A 84 5.72 3.79 -14.38
C HIS A 84 5.62 2.27 -14.32
N THR A 85 4.71 1.76 -13.48
CA THR A 85 4.55 0.32 -13.25
C THR A 85 3.12 -0.03 -12.84
N GLY A 86 2.77 -1.28 -12.94
CA GLY A 86 1.50 -1.84 -12.51
C GLY A 86 1.47 -3.36 -12.68
N VAL A 87 0.31 -3.95 -12.44
CA VAL A 87 0.11 -5.40 -12.46
C VAL A 87 -0.66 -5.80 -13.71
N VAL A 88 -0.15 -6.75 -14.48
CA VAL A 88 -0.85 -7.39 -15.59
C VAL A 88 -1.89 -8.36 -15.02
N ILE A 89 -3.15 -8.23 -15.42
CA ILE A 89 -4.26 -8.98 -14.81
C ILE A 89 -4.83 -10.10 -15.70
N GLU A 90 -4.39 -10.19 -16.94
CA GLU A 90 -4.76 -11.22 -17.91
C GLU A 90 -3.54 -11.54 -18.78
N ASP A 91 -3.46 -12.77 -19.29
CA ASP A 91 -2.44 -13.13 -20.27
C ASP A 91 -2.59 -12.23 -21.50
N SER A 92 -1.48 -11.64 -21.93
CA SER A 92 -1.46 -10.77 -23.10
C SER A 92 -1.58 -11.55 -24.40
N ASP A 93 -2.15 -10.92 -25.42
CA ASP A 93 -2.15 -11.38 -26.81
C ASP A 93 -0.84 -11.05 -27.56
N GLY A 94 0.13 -10.44 -26.88
CA GLY A 94 1.39 -9.95 -27.46
C GLY A 94 1.32 -8.53 -28.03
N TYR A 95 0.16 -7.88 -27.99
CA TYR A 95 -0.07 -6.51 -28.48
C TYR A 95 -0.64 -5.58 -27.41
N THR A 96 -1.51 -6.11 -26.56
CA THR A 96 -2.20 -5.38 -25.51
C THR A 96 -2.00 -5.98 -24.13
N LEU A 97 -1.91 -5.10 -23.14
CA LEU A 97 -1.86 -5.45 -21.72
C LEU A 97 -3.13 -4.96 -21.05
N LYS A 98 -3.79 -5.84 -20.30
CA LYS A 98 -4.82 -5.47 -19.34
C LYS A 98 -4.16 -5.35 -17.98
N THR A 99 -4.25 -4.18 -17.37
CA THR A 99 -3.47 -3.86 -16.17
C THR A 99 -4.34 -3.26 -15.09
N ILE A 100 -3.84 -3.30 -13.85
CA ILE A 100 -4.27 -2.44 -12.75
C ILE A 100 -3.05 -1.65 -12.27
N GLU A 101 -3.24 -0.35 -12.12
CA GLU A 101 -2.19 0.63 -11.88
C GLU A 101 -2.63 1.67 -10.89
N GLN A 102 -1.72 2.22 -10.11
CA GLN A 102 -1.94 3.38 -9.25
C GLN A 102 -1.31 4.64 -9.81
N ASN A 103 -1.82 5.78 -9.35
CA ASN A 103 -1.31 7.09 -9.72
C ASN A 103 -1.36 7.36 -11.23
N VAL A 104 -2.51 7.10 -11.85
CA VAL A 104 -2.73 7.24 -13.30
C VAL A 104 -3.84 8.23 -13.66
N ASP A 105 -4.42 8.90 -12.70
CA ASP A 105 -5.56 9.82 -12.91
C ASP A 105 -5.11 11.21 -13.41
N GLY A 106 -3.78 11.46 -13.47
CA GLY A 106 -3.22 12.68 -14.04
C GLY A 106 -3.49 13.93 -13.22
N ASN A 107 -3.80 13.82 -11.94
CA ASN A 107 -3.90 14.94 -11.04
C ASN A 107 -2.52 15.58 -10.79
N TRP A 108 -2.49 16.88 -10.50
CA TRP A 108 -1.24 17.61 -10.38
C TRP A 108 -0.52 17.42 -9.04
N ASP A 109 -1.15 16.76 -8.06
CA ASP A 109 -0.56 16.35 -6.78
C ASP A 109 0.00 14.91 -6.80
N TYR A 110 0.18 14.35 -7.99
CA TYR A 110 0.60 12.96 -8.22
C TYR A 110 1.93 12.57 -7.57
N LEU A 111 2.80 13.53 -7.27
CA LEU A 111 4.08 13.29 -6.59
C LEU A 111 3.96 13.19 -5.06
N GLU A 112 2.89 13.70 -4.47
CA GLU A 112 2.72 13.75 -3.01
C GLU A 112 1.65 12.77 -2.50
N ASN A 113 0.53 12.68 -3.21
CA ASN A 113 -0.63 11.91 -2.75
C ASN A 113 -0.91 10.68 -3.63
N GLY A 114 -0.43 10.68 -4.87
CA GLY A 114 -0.72 9.63 -5.82
C GLY A 114 -2.21 9.53 -6.16
N GLY A 115 -2.64 8.34 -6.57
CA GLY A 115 -4.04 8.08 -6.92
C GLY A 115 -4.41 6.60 -6.78
N PRO A 116 -5.72 6.29 -6.64
CA PRO A 116 -6.19 4.94 -6.40
C PRO A 116 -5.91 4.00 -7.57
N ALA A 117 -6.05 2.70 -7.31
CA ALA A 117 -5.90 1.68 -8.32
C ALA A 117 -6.97 1.82 -9.42
N ARG A 118 -6.56 1.60 -10.68
CA ARG A 118 -7.40 1.75 -11.87
C ARG A 118 -7.13 0.64 -12.86
N TYR A 119 -8.19 0.15 -13.50
CA TYR A 119 -8.07 -0.66 -14.71
C TYR A 119 -7.53 0.18 -15.87
N ARG A 120 -6.56 -0.37 -16.60
CA ARG A 120 -6.00 0.25 -17.81
C ARG A 120 -5.83 -0.79 -18.92
N THR A 121 -5.73 -0.28 -20.13
CA THR A 121 -5.29 -1.04 -21.30
C THR A 121 -4.10 -0.31 -21.90
N ARG A 122 -3.00 -1.04 -22.10
CA ARG A 122 -1.74 -0.50 -22.66
C ARG A 122 -1.30 -1.31 -23.85
N SER A 123 -0.49 -0.69 -24.71
CA SER A 123 0.35 -1.41 -25.66
C SER A 123 1.71 -1.70 -25.03
N TYR A 124 2.56 -2.42 -25.74
CA TYR A 124 3.94 -2.65 -25.33
C TYR A 124 4.89 -1.46 -25.55
N ALA A 125 4.39 -0.36 -26.10
CA ALA A 125 5.22 0.85 -26.32
C ALA A 125 5.83 1.35 -25.00
N ASN A 126 7.13 1.63 -25.04
CA ASN A 126 7.94 2.08 -23.90
C ASN A 126 8.03 1.06 -22.73
N MET A 127 7.60 -0.17 -22.90
CA MET A 127 7.86 -1.22 -21.92
C MET A 127 9.36 -1.49 -21.87
N VAL A 128 9.89 -1.67 -20.67
CA VAL A 128 11.30 -1.94 -20.40
C VAL A 128 11.47 -3.42 -20.01
N ALA A 129 10.67 -3.88 -19.08
CA ALA A 129 10.75 -5.24 -18.57
C ALA A 129 9.43 -5.68 -17.92
N PHE A 130 9.34 -6.97 -17.68
CA PHE A 130 8.34 -7.62 -16.84
C PHE A 130 9.05 -8.34 -15.69
N ILE A 131 8.61 -8.10 -14.47
CA ILE A 131 9.03 -8.89 -13.31
C ILE A 131 7.96 -9.96 -13.12
N ARG A 132 8.35 -11.22 -13.13
CA ARG A 132 7.45 -12.36 -12.94
C ARG A 132 7.70 -13.01 -11.60
N PRO A 133 6.95 -12.65 -10.54
CA PRO A 133 7.04 -13.30 -9.25
C PRO A 133 6.68 -14.78 -9.38
N ASP A 134 7.38 -15.63 -8.65
CA ASP A 134 7.03 -17.05 -8.58
C ASP A 134 5.88 -17.27 -7.60
N TYR A 135 4.66 -17.17 -8.08
CA TYR A 135 3.46 -17.38 -7.27
C TYR A 135 3.25 -18.86 -6.86
N ALA A 136 3.91 -19.81 -7.53
CA ALA A 136 3.77 -21.23 -7.24
C ALA A 136 4.62 -21.68 -6.06
N ALA A 137 5.68 -20.96 -5.72
CA ALA A 137 6.52 -21.25 -4.56
C ALA A 137 5.80 -21.04 -3.21
N SER A 138 4.62 -20.42 -3.21
CA SER A 138 3.81 -20.19 -2.01
C SER A 138 2.99 -21.39 -1.52
N SER A 139 3.05 -22.56 -2.20
CA SER A 139 2.27 -23.75 -1.83
C SER A 139 3.01 -24.77 -0.95
N GLU A 140 4.30 -24.61 -0.70
CA GLU A 140 5.00 -25.39 0.33
C GLU A 140 4.95 -24.59 1.65
N THR A 141 4.82 -25.26 2.77
CA THR A 141 4.74 -24.77 4.15
C THR A 141 5.84 -23.76 4.49
N VAL A 142 5.83 -22.64 3.81
CA VAL A 142 6.65 -21.49 4.13
C VAL A 142 6.10 -20.95 5.45
N GLN A 143 6.94 -20.86 6.47
CA GLN A 143 6.68 -19.98 7.58
C GLN A 143 6.31 -18.63 6.96
N ARG A 144 5.02 -18.30 6.95
CA ARG A 144 4.54 -17.04 6.35
C ARG A 144 5.33 -15.94 7.02
N PRO A 145 6.02 -15.07 6.24
CA PRO A 145 6.77 -13.97 6.82
C PRO A 145 5.87 -13.13 7.72
N SER A 146 6.46 -12.45 8.67
CA SER A 146 5.76 -11.44 9.46
C SER A 146 5.07 -10.46 8.53
N GLY A 147 3.87 -10.07 8.86
CA GLY A 147 3.12 -9.16 8.00
C GLY A 147 1.63 -9.13 8.31
N TRP A 148 0.95 -8.30 7.54
CA TRP A 148 -0.49 -8.18 7.60
C TRP A 148 -1.16 -9.39 6.94
N ILE A 149 -2.19 -9.90 7.60
CA ILE A 149 -3.02 -11.01 7.14
C ILE A 149 -4.48 -10.57 7.28
N GLU A 150 -5.26 -10.76 6.23
CA GLU A 150 -6.69 -10.55 6.23
C GLU A 150 -7.41 -11.90 6.23
N ASP A 151 -8.44 -12.00 7.05
CA ASP A 151 -9.37 -13.12 7.05
C ASP A 151 -10.83 -12.61 7.10
N GLU A 152 -11.81 -13.49 7.24
CA GLU A 152 -13.24 -13.15 7.26
C GLU A 152 -13.63 -12.17 8.39
N LYS A 153 -12.79 -11.99 9.40
CA LYS A 153 -13.04 -11.12 10.56
C LYS A 153 -12.32 -9.78 10.48
N GLY A 154 -11.30 -9.65 9.64
CA GLY A 154 -10.53 -8.42 9.47
C GLY A 154 -9.03 -8.63 9.39
N TRP A 155 -8.30 -7.55 9.57
CA TRP A 155 -6.85 -7.52 9.48
C TRP A 155 -6.17 -7.83 10.81
N TRP A 156 -5.16 -8.71 10.81
CA TRP A 156 -4.28 -8.97 11.93
C TRP A 156 -2.82 -9.00 11.48
N TYR A 157 -1.88 -8.85 12.40
CA TYR A 157 -0.46 -8.77 12.07
C TYR A 157 0.30 -9.92 12.70
N ARG A 158 1.00 -10.70 11.89
CA ARG A 158 1.90 -11.77 12.35
C ARG A 158 3.30 -11.21 12.55
N ASN A 159 3.87 -11.44 13.73
CA ASN A 159 5.27 -11.14 14.07
C ASN A 159 6.21 -12.19 13.45
N ASP A 160 7.53 -11.89 13.41
CA ASP A 160 8.56 -12.82 12.91
C ASP A 160 8.61 -14.14 13.67
N ASP A 161 8.31 -14.12 14.96
CA ASP A 161 8.22 -15.29 15.84
C ASP A 161 6.92 -16.08 15.71
N GLY A 162 6.04 -15.68 14.79
CA GLY A 162 4.72 -16.28 14.58
C GLY A 162 3.64 -15.81 15.54
N SER A 163 3.97 -15.05 16.58
CA SER A 163 3.01 -14.43 17.48
C SER A 163 2.27 -13.28 16.81
N TYR A 164 1.24 -12.75 17.45
CA TYR A 164 0.49 -11.59 17.00
C TYR A 164 0.09 -10.68 18.18
N PRO A 165 -0.03 -9.35 17.95
CA PRO A 165 -0.40 -8.41 19.00
C PRO A 165 -1.86 -8.61 19.41
N LYS A 166 -2.14 -8.55 20.72
CA LYS A 166 -3.49 -8.52 21.29
C LYS A 166 -3.57 -7.40 22.31
N SER A 167 -4.70 -6.71 22.36
CA SER A 167 -4.99 -5.67 23.37
C SER A 167 -3.88 -4.63 23.51
N LYS A 168 -3.15 -4.32 22.42
CA LYS A 168 -1.99 -3.41 22.48
C LYS A 168 -1.78 -2.60 21.22
N TRP A 169 -1.04 -1.53 21.37
CA TRP A 169 -0.46 -0.76 20.28
C TRP A 169 0.78 -1.46 19.72
N LYS A 170 0.95 -1.37 18.42
CA LYS A 170 2.18 -1.80 17.72
C LYS A 170 2.52 -0.82 16.62
N LYS A 171 3.79 -0.46 16.55
CA LYS A 171 4.33 0.30 15.42
C LYS A 171 4.73 -0.67 14.31
N ILE A 172 4.21 -0.46 13.11
CA ILE A 172 4.47 -1.26 11.92
C ILE A 172 4.74 -0.29 10.77
N ASN A 173 5.90 -0.40 10.15
CA ASN A 173 6.32 0.45 9.03
C ASN A 173 6.11 1.96 9.28
N GLY A 174 6.51 2.42 10.48
CA GLY A 174 6.41 3.83 10.86
C GLY A 174 5.07 4.27 11.44
N SER A 175 3.98 3.56 11.20
CA SER A 175 2.62 3.86 11.67
C SER A 175 2.23 3.04 12.89
N TYR A 176 1.38 3.60 13.74
CA TYR A 176 0.83 2.90 14.89
C TYR A 176 -0.55 2.31 14.58
N PHE A 177 -0.76 1.09 15.09
CA PHE A 177 -1.99 0.33 14.99
C PHE A 177 -2.41 -0.14 16.37
N ARG A 178 -3.71 -0.18 16.66
CA ARG A 178 -4.27 -0.73 17.88
C ARG A 178 -4.95 -2.06 17.57
N PHE A 179 -4.62 -3.08 18.34
CA PHE A 179 -5.19 -4.42 18.17
C PHE A 179 -6.16 -4.73 19.32
N ASP A 180 -7.29 -5.37 18.98
CA ASP A 180 -8.29 -5.83 19.93
C ASP A 180 -7.83 -7.06 20.72
N ASP A 181 -8.71 -7.60 21.56
CA ASP A 181 -8.42 -8.77 22.41
C ASP A 181 -8.28 -10.07 21.60
N ASN A 182 -8.79 -10.10 20.38
CA ASN A 182 -8.67 -11.22 19.45
C ASN A 182 -7.42 -11.11 18.55
N GLY A 183 -6.80 -9.92 18.51
CA GLY A 183 -5.63 -9.65 17.71
C GLY A 183 -5.90 -9.02 16.35
N TYR A 184 -7.14 -8.55 16.12
CA TYR A 184 -7.48 -7.80 14.92
C TYR A 184 -7.18 -6.32 15.08
N ALA A 185 -6.70 -5.69 14.03
CA ALA A 185 -6.47 -4.26 14.01
C ALA A 185 -7.81 -3.52 14.06
N LEU A 186 -7.91 -2.56 14.95
CA LEU A 186 -9.04 -1.65 14.96
C LEU A 186 -8.92 -0.70 13.75
N GLU A 187 -10.01 -0.49 13.04
CA GLU A 187 -10.06 0.45 11.93
C GLU A 187 -11.41 1.19 11.87
N ASN A 188 -11.38 2.39 11.33
CA ASN A 188 -12.55 3.26 11.19
C ASN A 188 -13.37 3.37 12.49
N THR A 189 -12.67 3.51 13.63
CA THR A 189 -13.29 3.50 14.95
C THR A 189 -12.54 4.34 15.96
N TRP A 190 -13.28 4.77 16.98
CA TRP A 190 -12.73 5.40 18.16
C TRP A 190 -12.21 4.35 19.14
N TYR A 191 -11.09 4.66 19.77
CA TYR A 191 -10.53 3.89 20.88
C TYR A 191 -10.26 4.81 22.06
N GLN A 192 -10.68 4.39 23.25
CA GLN A 192 -10.34 5.06 24.51
C GLN A 192 -9.44 4.16 25.33
N ASP A 193 -8.32 4.67 25.82
CA ASP A 193 -7.43 3.91 26.70
C ASP A 193 -7.90 3.92 28.17
N ALA A 194 -7.13 3.28 29.04
CA ALA A 194 -7.44 3.17 30.47
C ALA A 194 -7.30 4.51 31.22
N GLU A 195 -6.56 5.44 30.68
CA GLU A 195 -6.38 6.80 31.19
C GLU A 195 -7.50 7.74 30.74
N GLY A 196 -8.39 7.26 29.85
CA GLY A 196 -9.51 8.02 29.32
C GLY A 196 -9.16 8.87 28.09
N LEU A 197 -7.98 8.69 27.52
CA LEU A 197 -7.54 9.40 26.31
C LEU A 197 -8.16 8.77 25.06
N TRP A 198 -8.58 9.61 24.12
CA TRP A 198 -9.23 9.19 22.90
C TRP A 198 -8.28 9.19 21.71
N TYR A 199 -8.41 8.16 20.90
CA TYR A 199 -7.68 7.94 19.65
C TYR A 199 -8.66 7.63 18.53
N TRP A 200 -8.29 7.94 17.31
CA TRP A 200 -9.02 7.54 16.12
C TRP A 200 -8.17 6.62 15.26
N LEU A 201 -8.68 5.44 14.97
CA LEU A 201 -8.10 4.50 14.01
C LEU A 201 -8.78 4.75 12.66
N LYS A 202 -8.04 5.31 11.71
CA LYS A 202 -8.53 5.62 10.36
C LYS A 202 -8.92 4.33 9.59
N PRO A 203 -9.63 4.45 8.46
CA PRO A 203 -9.72 3.36 7.51
C PRO A 203 -8.32 2.81 7.19
N GLY A 204 -8.17 1.47 7.22
CA GLY A 204 -6.86 0.81 7.14
C GLY A 204 -6.10 0.71 8.47
N GLY A 205 -6.72 1.11 9.59
CA GLY A 205 -6.22 0.90 10.96
C GLY A 205 -5.14 1.87 11.45
N PHE A 206 -4.76 2.87 10.65
CA PHE A 206 -3.71 3.84 11.02
C PHE A 206 -4.18 4.77 12.14
N MET A 207 -3.35 4.92 13.17
CA MET A 207 -3.58 5.92 14.22
C MET A 207 -3.60 7.33 13.62
N ALA A 208 -4.63 8.10 13.93
CA ALA A 208 -4.78 9.48 13.49
C ALA A 208 -3.78 10.41 14.20
N VAL A 209 -3.24 11.38 13.45
CA VAL A 209 -2.47 12.51 13.97
C VAL A 209 -2.88 13.78 13.21
N GLY A 210 -2.72 14.95 13.82
CA GLY A 210 -3.12 16.23 13.23
C GLY A 210 -4.64 16.37 13.09
N TRP A 211 -5.07 17.21 12.17
CA TRP A 211 -6.49 17.46 11.91
C TRP A 211 -7.13 16.30 11.15
N GLN A 212 -8.27 15.84 11.65
CA GLN A 212 -9.10 14.81 11.01
C GLN A 212 -10.55 15.25 10.95
N ASN A 213 -11.19 15.07 9.79
CA ASN A 213 -12.63 15.21 9.66
C ASN A 213 -13.28 13.84 9.80
N ILE A 214 -14.04 13.65 10.87
CA ILE A 214 -14.72 12.40 11.19
C ILE A 214 -16.22 12.72 11.29
N ASP A 215 -17.01 12.12 10.42
CA ASP A 215 -18.46 12.33 10.33
C ASP A 215 -18.88 13.82 10.27
N GLY A 216 -18.11 14.62 9.51
CA GLY A 216 -18.38 16.04 9.30
C GLY A 216 -17.91 16.95 10.43
N LYS A 217 -17.27 16.42 11.46
CA LYS A 217 -16.69 17.19 12.57
C LYS A 217 -15.17 17.13 12.53
N TRP A 218 -14.53 18.26 12.89
CA TRP A 218 -13.08 18.36 12.95
C TRP A 218 -12.55 18.03 14.33
N TYR A 219 -11.56 17.15 14.39
CA TYR A 219 -10.82 16.76 15.60
C TYR A 219 -9.33 16.98 15.37
N PHE A 220 -8.63 17.29 16.45
CA PHE A 220 -7.18 17.39 16.40
C PHE A 220 -6.54 16.34 17.30
N PHE A 221 -5.56 15.62 16.75
CA PHE A 221 -4.78 14.61 17.45
C PHE A 221 -3.33 15.08 17.54
N ASN A 222 -2.71 14.95 18.71
CA ASN A 222 -1.30 15.26 18.88
C ASN A 222 -0.40 14.22 18.18
N ASN A 223 0.92 14.41 18.26
CA ASN A 223 1.89 13.54 17.56
C ASN A 223 1.96 12.10 18.10
N VAL A 224 1.35 11.85 19.27
CA VAL A 224 1.22 10.50 19.84
C VAL A 224 -0.19 9.93 19.67
N GLY A 225 -1.04 10.61 18.89
CA GLY A 225 -2.38 10.15 18.51
C GLY A 225 -3.49 10.46 19.50
N GLU A 226 -3.23 11.18 20.57
CA GLU A 226 -4.26 11.57 21.56
C GLU A 226 -5.11 12.71 21.03
N MET A 227 -6.44 12.59 21.13
CA MET A 227 -7.36 13.67 20.82
C MET A 227 -7.16 14.82 21.79
N VAL A 228 -6.98 16.02 21.27
CA VAL A 228 -6.74 17.22 22.07
C VAL A 228 -8.01 18.03 22.17
N THR A 229 -8.32 18.51 23.40
CA THR A 229 -9.39 19.47 23.67
C THR A 229 -8.82 20.75 24.27
N GLY A 230 -9.58 21.84 24.20
CA GLY A 230 -9.12 23.18 24.64
C GLY A 230 -8.36 23.93 23.54
N TRP A 231 -7.53 24.88 23.95
CA TRP A 231 -6.77 25.71 23.02
C TRP A 231 -5.56 24.98 22.47
N ILE A 232 -5.42 24.96 21.14
CA ILE A 232 -4.25 24.46 20.43
C ILE A 232 -3.71 25.55 19.51
N GLN A 233 -2.40 25.62 19.39
CA GLN A 233 -1.74 26.40 18.36
C GLN A 233 -1.28 25.46 17.26
N TYR A 234 -1.76 25.72 16.04
CA TYR A 234 -1.36 24.94 14.86
C TYR A 234 -0.89 25.91 13.78
N PHE A 235 0.38 25.83 13.42
CA PHE A 235 1.10 26.90 12.73
C PHE A 235 0.95 28.23 13.49
N ASP A 236 0.60 29.31 12.80
CA ASP A 236 0.45 30.65 13.41
C ASP A 236 -1.00 30.97 13.85
N LYS A 237 -1.86 29.95 13.94
CA LYS A 237 -3.29 30.13 14.29
C LYS A 237 -3.65 29.38 15.55
N TRP A 238 -4.56 29.98 16.31
CA TRP A 238 -5.17 29.36 17.48
C TRP A 238 -6.54 28.79 17.16
N TYR A 239 -6.78 27.58 17.65
CA TYR A 239 -8.04 26.86 17.52
C TYR A 239 -8.51 26.41 18.89
N TYR A 240 -9.81 26.38 19.09
CA TYR A 240 -10.40 25.83 20.31
C TYR A 240 -11.17 24.56 19.98
N CYS A 241 -10.69 23.43 20.51
CA CYS A 241 -11.33 22.13 20.36
C CYS A 241 -12.27 21.88 21.54
N THR A 242 -13.55 21.73 21.26
CA THR A 242 -14.57 21.37 22.27
C THR A 242 -14.56 19.89 22.55
N ASN A 243 -15.15 19.51 23.69
CA ASN A 243 -15.41 18.09 24.01
C ASN A 243 -16.48 17.51 23.10
#